data_b3dafa6fdf3f7e3ea5a50517c2fbb8c9
#
_entry.id   b3dafa6fdf3f7e3ea5a50517c2fbb8c9
#
_cell.length_a   1.000
_cell.length_b   1.000
_cell.length_c   1.000
_cell.angle_alpha   90.00
_cell.angle_beta   90.00
_cell.angle_gamma   90.00
#
_symmetry.space_group_name_H-M   'P 1'
#
loop_
_entity.id
_entity.type
_entity.pdbx_description
1 polymer ?
#
loop_
_entity_poly.entity_id
_entity_poly.type
_entity_poly.pdbx_seq_one_letter_code
_entity_poly.pdbx_strand_id
1 'polypeptide(L)'
;GLSGMALTDPGANLTQLALFALLVAFGSATQDITIDAYRIEAVDRDLQGAMAASYVLGYRLALLTAGAGALHLANLTSWTLTYLSMAGLMGIGMLTTLVIREPQHRTDRLASEIEHQLTRAVGIEGSHGTLARLLAWFSDAVVSPFVEFFRRNGRMAVTILLLVGCYKLSDITMGVMANPFYIDLGFGLDDIANVTKVFGFFMTIAGAALGGILVVRYGILPPLLAGAILVASTNLLFVWLAVSEPRLASLALVVSADNLSGGFATSAFIAWLSSLTSSHYTATQYALFSSLMTLPGKFVGGFSGMIVDGFGYGNFFLYAAAAGIPAIVLVFVVMRYGPTTRAG
;
A
#
# COMPACT_ATOMS: atom_id res chain seq x y z
N GLY A 1 -8.20 -14.19 17.69
CA GLY A 1 -9.22 -13.42 16.97
C GLY A 1 -9.97 -14.28 15.97
N LEU A 2 -9.31 -14.80 14.91
CA LEU A 2 -9.96 -15.63 13.88
C LEU A 2 -10.66 -16.86 14.44
N SER A 3 -10.05 -17.59 15.36
CA SER A 3 -10.68 -18.73 16.04
C SER A 3 -11.87 -18.31 16.89
N GLY A 4 -11.79 -17.14 17.55
CA GLY A 4 -12.91 -16.57 18.28
C GLY A 4 -14.09 -16.23 17.36
N MET A 5 -13.84 -15.63 16.19
CA MET A 5 -14.88 -15.40 15.18
C MET A 5 -15.48 -16.70 14.67
N ALA A 6 -14.68 -17.75 14.46
CA ALA A 6 -15.13 -19.06 14.01
C ALA A 6 -16.14 -19.72 14.98
N LEU A 7 -15.99 -19.48 16.28
CA LEU A 7 -16.80 -20.08 17.35
C LEU A 7 -17.97 -19.20 17.80
N THR A 8 -18.10 -17.98 17.26
CA THR A 8 -19.16 -17.04 17.61
C THR A 8 -20.27 -17.10 16.58
N ASP A 9 -21.51 -17.31 17.03
CA ASP A 9 -22.70 -17.21 16.19
C ASP A 9 -23.07 -15.72 15.99
N PRO A 10 -23.01 -15.19 14.74
CA PRO A 10 -23.40 -13.81 14.46
C PRO A 10 -24.85 -13.48 14.83
N GLY A 11 -25.74 -14.45 14.74
CA GLY A 11 -27.16 -14.27 15.10
C GLY A 11 -27.39 -14.16 16.60
N ALA A 12 -26.51 -14.79 17.41
CA ALA A 12 -26.65 -14.79 18.85
C ALA A 12 -25.86 -13.65 19.53
N ASN A 13 -24.65 -13.33 19.04
CA ASN A 13 -23.78 -12.36 19.71
C ASN A 13 -22.90 -11.54 18.74
N LEU A 14 -23.52 -10.57 18.06
CA LEU A 14 -22.84 -9.68 17.12
C LEU A 14 -21.73 -8.84 17.79
N THR A 15 -21.91 -8.43 19.05
CA THR A 15 -20.91 -7.64 19.79
C THR A 15 -19.62 -8.43 20.02
N GLN A 16 -19.75 -9.71 20.39
CA GLN A 16 -18.59 -10.57 20.58
C GLN A 16 -17.83 -10.80 19.27
N LEU A 17 -18.56 -11.02 18.17
CA LEU A 17 -17.99 -11.13 16.84
C LEU A 17 -17.22 -9.87 16.46
N ALA A 18 -17.81 -8.68 16.70
CA ALA A 18 -17.16 -7.39 16.44
C ALA A 18 -15.88 -7.19 17.25
N LEU A 19 -15.87 -7.59 18.53
CA LEU A 19 -14.67 -7.52 19.38
C LEU A 19 -13.54 -8.43 18.84
N PHE A 20 -13.86 -9.65 18.42
CA PHE A 20 -12.87 -10.52 17.78
C PHE A 20 -12.39 -9.96 16.44
N ALA A 21 -13.27 -9.34 15.64
CA ALA A 21 -12.88 -8.67 14.40
C ALA A 21 -11.93 -7.48 14.67
N LEU A 22 -12.19 -6.67 15.70
CA LEU A 22 -11.29 -5.60 16.13
C LEU A 22 -9.93 -6.13 16.57
N LEU A 23 -9.91 -7.24 17.31
CA LEU A 23 -8.65 -7.91 17.70
C LEU A 23 -7.86 -8.39 16.49
N VAL A 24 -8.53 -8.96 15.49
CA VAL A 24 -7.89 -9.37 14.21
C VAL A 24 -7.35 -8.15 13.48
N ALA A 25 -8.14 -7.07 13.38
CA ALA A 25 -7.72 -5.83 12.70
C ALA A 25 -6.50 -5.19 13.36
N PHE A 26 -6.50 -5.11 14.70
CA PHE A 26 -5.36 -4.59 15.46
C PHE A 26 -4.11 -5.46 15.28
N GLY A 27 -4.26 -6.78 15.40
CA GLY A 27 -3.16 -7.73 15.20
C GLY A 27 -2.60 -7.65 13.78
N SER A 28 -3.47 -7.56 12.76
CA SER A 28 -3.07 -7.40 11.35
C SER A 28 -2.29 -6.10 11.13
N ALA A 29 -2.79 -4.98 11.63
CA ALA A 29 -2.10 -3.69 11.50
C ALA A 29 -0.70 -3.71 12.17
N THR A 30 -0.57 -4.34 13.33
CA THR A 30 0.72 -4.51 14.02
C THR A 30 1.66 -5.41 13.21
N GLN A 31 1.13 -6.50 12.66
CA GLN A 31 1.89 -7.43 11.82
C GLN A 31 2.38 -6.74 10.53
N ASP A 32 1.54 -5.93 9.88
CA ASP A 32 1.91 -5.21 8.65
C ASP A 32 3.11 -4.28 8.90
N ILE A 33 3.11 -3.54 10.01
CA ILE A 33 4.23 -2.65 10.39
C ILE A 33 5.53 -3.45 10.55
N THR A 34 5.47 -4.61 11.22
CA THR A 34 6.64 -5.47 11.45
C THR A 34 7.16 -6.10 10.17
N ILE A 35 6.27 -6.60 9.31
CA ILE A 35 6.64 -7.17 8.00
C ILE A 35 7.28 -6.11 7.11
N ASP A 36 6.70 -4.91 7.07
CA ASP A 36 7.21 -3.81 6.28
C ASP A 36 8.61 -3.37 6.74
N ALA A 37 8.84 -3.27 8.05
CA ALA A 37 10.16 -3.00 8.59
C ALA A 37 11.15 -4.10 8.23
N TYR A 38 10.79 -5.36 8.48
CA TYR A 38 11.63 -6.51 8.17
C TYR A 38 12.06 -6.54 6.71
N ARG A 39 11.12 -6.42 5.75
CA ARG A 39 11.44 -6.49 4.32
C ARG A 39 12.37 -5.37 3.85
N ILE A 40 12.30 -4.18 4.50
CA ILE A 40 13.16 -3.05 4.17
C ILE A 40 14.57 -3.28 4.69
N GLU A 41 14.69 -3.83 5.90
CA GLU A 41 15.97 -4.06 6.57
C GLU A 41 16.68 -5.34 6.11
N ALA A 42 15.91 -6.33 5.60
CA ALA A 42 16.43 -7.65 5.21
C ALA A 42 17.27 -7.64 3.92
N VAL A 43 17.15 -6.60 3.08
CA VAL A 43 17.87 -6.52 1.80
C VAL A 43 18.52 -5.16 1.60
N ASP A 44 19.61 -5.14 0.83
CA ASP A 44 20.27 -3.90 0.42
C ASP A 44 19.38 -3.09 -0.55
N ARG A 45 19.73 -1.79 -0.68
CA ARG A 45 18.96 -0.83 -1.50
C ARG A 45 18.77 -1.28 -2.94
N ASP A 46 19.74 -1.92 -3.52
CA ASP A 46 19.71 -2.40 -4.92
C ASP A 46 18.68 -3.50 -5.14
N LEU A 47 18.35 -4.26 -4.11
CA LEU A 47 17.38 -5.36 -4.15
C LEU A 47 15.97 -4.94 -3.72
N GLN A 48 15.75 -3.69 -3.32
CA GLN A 48 14.43 -3.20 -2.88
C GLN A 48 13.34 -3.35 -3.95
N GLY A 49 13.70 -3.23 -5.23
CA GLY A 49 12.77 -3.48 -6.33
C GLY A 49 12.31 -4.93 -6.42
N ALA A 50 13.23 -5.88 -6.29
CA ALA A 50 12.92 -7.31 -6.28
C ALA A 50 12.12 -7.69 -5.03
N MET A 51 12.48 -7.13 -3.86
CA MET A 51 11.74 -7.33 -2.61
C MET A 51 10.32 -6.78 -2.71
N ALA A 52 10.13 -5.59 -3.29
CA ALA A 52 8.81 -5.00 -3.50
C ALA A 52 7.93 -5.87 -4.44
N ALA A 53 8.50 -6.41 -5.53
CA ALA A 53 7.79 -7.32 -6.42
C ALA A 53 7.37 -8.62 -5.71
N SER A 54 8.26 -9.21 -4.91
CA SER A 54 8.00 -10.42 -4.11
C SER A 54 6.90 -10.16 -3.06
N TYR A 55 6.94 -9.00 -2.42
CA TYR A 55 5.91 -8.56 -1.47
C TYR A 55 4.53 -8.44 -2.15
N VAL A 56 4.47 -7.79 -3.31
CA VAL A 56 3.22 -7.65 -4.08
C VAL A 56 2.70 -9.03 -4.51
N LEU A 57 3.56 -9.94 -4.95
CA LEU A 57 3.17 -11.31 -5.29
C LEU A 57 2.57 -12.04 -4.09
N GLY A 58 3.25 -12.03 -2.93
CA GLY A 58 2.77 -12.63 -1.70
C GLY A 58 1.41 -12.07 -1.25
N TYR A 59 1.28 -10.75 -1.28
CA TYR A 59 0.02 -10.06 -0.97
C TYR A 59 -1.13 -10.48 -1.90
N ARG A 60 -0.87 -10.59 -3.21
CA ARG A 60 -1.88 -11.03 -4.18
C ARG A 60 -2.31 -12.48 -3.98
N LEU A 61 -1.38 -13.38 -3.69
CA LEU A 61 -1.70 -14.77 -3.38
C LEU A 61 -2.53 -14.88 -2.09
N ALA A 62 -2.17 -14.12 -1.06
CA ALA A 62 -2.91 -14.06 0.20
C ALA A 62 -4.34 -13.51 -0.02
N LEU A 63 -4.49 -12.46 -0.82
CA LEU A 63 -5.80 -11.87 -1.16
C LEU A 63 -6.70 -12.86 -1.90
N LEU A 64 -6.14 -13.65 -2.83
CA LEU A 64 -6.88 -14.70 -3.54
C LEU A 64 -7.33 -15.81 -2.57
N THR A 65 -6.44 -16.24 -1.69
CA THR A 65 -6.72 -17.28 -0.69
C THR A 65 -7.77 -16.83 0.33
N ALA A 66 -7.57 -15.64 0.92
CA ALA A 66 -8.47 -15.11 1.95
C ALA A 66 -9.81 -14.57 1.38
N GLY A 67 -9.84 -14.21 0.10
CA GLY A 67 -11.06 -13.79 -0.58
C GLY A 67 -11.79 -14.96 -1.23
N ALA A 68 -11.41 -15.29 -2.47
CA ALA A 68 -12.08 -16.33 -3.25
C ALA A 68 -11.97 -17.73 -2.60
N GLY A 69 -10.80 -18.08 -2.07
CA GLY A 69 -10.59 -19.36 -1.39
C GLY A 69 -11.46 -19.52 -0.16
N ALA A 70 -11.56 -18.48 0.68
CA ALA A 70 -12.41 -18.52 1.87
C ALA A 70 -13.90 -18.64 1.51
N LEU A 71 -14.38 -17.88 0.52
CA LEU A 71 -15.78 -17.96 0.07
C LEU A 71 -16.12 -19.34 -0.50
N HIS A 72 -15.22 -19.90 -1.31
CA HIS A 72 -15.41 -21.22 -1.87
C HIS A 72 -15.44 -22.30 -0.78
N LEU A 73 -14.55 -22.22 0.19
CA LEU A 73 -14.52 -23.14 1.33
C LEU A 73 -15.78 -23.00 2.20
N ALA A 74 -16.27 -21.78 2.43
CA ALA A 74 -17.51 -21.51 3.17
C ALA A 74 -18.74 -22.12 2.47
N ASN A 75 -18.80 -22.06 1.13
CA ASN A 75 -19.86 -22.64 0.35
C ASN A 75 -19.84 -24.18 0.37
N LEU A 76 -18.65 -24.80 0.38
CA LEU A 76 -18.50 -26.25 0.41
C LEU A 76 -18.68 -26.85 1.81
N THR A 77 -18.45 -26.07 2.86
CA THR A 77 -18.40 -26.57 4.24
C THR A 77 -19.23 -25.73 5.20
N SER A 78 -18.59 -24.80 5.90
CA SER A 78 -19.22 -23.83 6.82
C SER A 78 -18.30 -22.63 7.08
N TRP A 79 -18.89 -21.54 7.55
CA TRP A 79 -18.11 -20.36 7.98
C TRP A 79 -17.17 -20.68 9.16
N THR A 80 -17.57 -21.54 10.08
CA THR A 80 -16.73 -21.98 11.21
C THR A 80 -15.46 -22.65 10.70
N LEU A 81 -15.57 -23.62 9.79
CA LEU A 81 -14.40 -24.32 9.25
C LEU A 81 -13.54 -23.37 8.40
N THR A 82 -14.16 -22.45 7.69
CA THR A 82 -13.44 -21.44 6.90
C THR A 82 -12.57 -20.56 7.78
N TYR A 83 -13.10 -19.96 8.84
CA TYR A 83 -12.31 -19.14 9.76
C TYR A 83 -11.24 -19.93 10.48
N LEU A 84 -11.50 -21.18 10.87
CA LEU A 84 -10.48 -22.07 11.47
C LEU A 84 -9.36 -22.41 10.47
N SER A 85 -9.70 -22.63 9.19
CA SER A 85 -8.72 -22.85 8.13
C SER A 85 -7.85 -21.61 7.90
N MET A 86 -8.44 -20.41 7.87
CA MET A 86 -7.69 -19.17 7.78
C MET A 86 -6.79 -18.95 9.00
N ALA A 87 -7.29 -19.28 10.20
CA ALA A 87 -6.46 -19.26 11.42
C ALA A 87 -5.28 -20.25 11.34
N GLY A 88 -5.51 -21.44 10.76
CA GLY A 88 -4.45 -22.44 10.51
C GLY A 88 -3.39 -21.92 9.53
N LEU A 89 -3.81 -21.23 8.46
CA LEU A 89 -2.88 -20.62 7.50
C LEU A 89 -2.01 -19.53 8.13
N MET A 90 -2.50 -18.79 9.15
CA MET A 90 -1.67 -17.88 9.93
C MET A 90 -0.51 -18.58 10.64
N GLY A 91 -0.64 -19.88 10.94
CA GLY A 91 0.43 -20.70 11.48
C GLY A 91 1.67 -20.75 10.57
N ILE A 92 1.50 -20.67 9.26
CA ILE A 92 2.62 -20.60 8.30
C ILE A 92 3.45 -19.33 8.55
N GLY A 93 2.77 -18.17 8.70
CA GLY A 93 3.44 -16.92 9.04
C GLY A 93 4.16 -16.99 10.39
N MET A 94 3.53 -17.58 11.42
CA MET A 94 4.16 -17.78 12.73
C MET A 94 5.40 -18.67 12.65
N LEU A 95 5.33 -19.77 11.93
CA LEU A 95 6.48 -20.66 11.71
C LEU A 95 7.59 -19.95 10.94
N THR A 96 7.23 -19.15 9.94
CA THR A 96 8.20 -18.35 9.18
C THR A 96 8.95 -17.39 10.10
N THR A 97 8.25 -16.66 10.99
CA THR A 97 8.89 -15.71 11.92
C THR A 97 9.82 -16.41 12.93
N LEU A 98 9.57 -17.67 13.28
CA LEU A 98 10.46 -18.46 14.16
C LEU A 98 11.73 -18.94 13.45
N VAL A 99 11.70 -19.07 12.12
CA VAL A 99 12.81 -19.62 11.32
C VAL A 99 13.70 -18.53 10.73
N ILE A 100 13.12 -17.38 10.37
CA ILE A 100 13.88 -16.28 9.76
C ILE A 100 14.80 -15.62 10.79
N ARG A 101 15.94 -15.13 10.30
CA ARG A 101 16.88 -14.37 11.13
C ARG A 101 16.47 -12.90 11.19
N GLU A 102 16.60 -12.31 12.36
CA GLU A 102 16.38 -10.87 12.54
C GLU A 102 17.48 -10.08 11.79
N PRO A 103 17.13 -9.05 11.02
CA PRO A 103 18.10 -8.18 10.36
C PRO A 103 18.97 -7.46 11.38
N GLN A 104 20.22 -7.20 11.03
CA GLN A 104 21.11 -6.44 11.92
C GLN A 104 20.69 -4.97 11.95
N HIS A 105 20.38 -4.46 13.13
CA HIS A 105 20.11 -3.04 13.35
C HIS A 105 21.34 -2.20 13.02
N ARG A 106 21.24 -1.32 12.01
CA ARG A 106 22.26 -0.31 11.71
C ARG A 106 21.97 0.93 12.55
N THR A 107 22.84 1.24 13.51
CA THR A 107 22.73 2.45 14.33
C THR A 107 22.99 3.68 13.46
N ASP A 108 22.01 4.57 13.34
CA ASP A 108 22.13 5.84 12.64
C ASP A 108 22.55 6.92 13.64
N ARG A 109 23.74 7.52 13.45
CA ARG A 109 24.28 8.56 14.34
C ARG A 109 23.36 9.77 14.44
N LEU A 110 22.73 10.17 13.33
CA LEU A 110 21.81 11.31 13.31
C LEU A 110 20.56 11.04 14.17
N ALA A 111 20.01 9.83 14.10
CA ALA A 111 18.86 9.43 14.92
C ALA A 111 19.19 9.47 16.41
N SER A 112 20.35 8.91 16.79
CA SER A 112 20.83 8.93 18.19
C SER A 112 21.05 10.36 18.71
N GLU A 113 21.63 11.26 17.90
CA GLU A 113 21.79 12.67 18.25
C GLU A 113 20.44 13.38 18.46
N ILE A 114 19.44 13.09 17.61
CA ILE A 114 18.10 13.66 17.71
C ILE A 114 17.41 13.19 18.98
N GLU A 115 17.46 11.90 19.29
CA GLU A 115 16.91 11.34 20.54
C GLU A 115 17.50 12.02 21.77
N HIS A 116 18.81 12.14 21.85
CA HIS A 116 19.47 12.84 22.95
C HIS A 116 19.08 14.32 23.03
N GLN A 117 18.95 15.03 21.93
CA GLN A 117 18.54 16.44 21.91
C GLN A 117 17.08 16.61 22.37
N LEU A 118 16.17 15.75 21.91
CA LEU A 118 14.76 15.80 22.29
C LEU A 118 14.55 15.43 23.75
N THR A 119 15.21 14.39 24.25
CA THR A 119 15.17 13.99 25.66
C THR A 119 15.62 15.12 26.59
N ARG A 120 16.66 15.86 26.21
CA ARG A 120 17.11 17.08 26.93
C ARG A 120 16.09 18.21 26.84
N ALA A 121 15.55 18.48 25.64
CA ALA A 121 14.61 19.58 25.41
C ALA A 121 13.31 19.41 26.17
N VAL A 122 12.83 18.19 26.35
CA VAL A 122 11.61 17.86 27.14
C VAL A 122 11.88 17.82 28.64
N GLY A 123 13.15 17.97 29.08
CA GLY A 123 13.52 18.02 30.52
C GLY A 123 13.31 16.71 31.26
N ILE A 124 13.36 15.58 30.56
CA ILE A 124 13.10 14.25 31.12
C ILE A 124 14.38 13.62 31.71
N GLU A 125 15.55 14.18 31.43
CA GLU A 125 16.81 13.69 32.01
C GLU A 125 16.75 13.72 33.55
N GLY A 126 16.70 12.52 34.15
CA GLY A 126 16.65 12.35 35.62
C GLY A 126 15.25 12.28 36.23
N SER A 127 14.16 12.39 35.48
CA SER A 127 12.82 12.25 36.02
C SER A 127 12.37 10.77 36.04
N HIS A 128 12.03 10.25 37.23
CA HIS A 128 11.60 8.86 37.43
C HIS A 128 10.06 8.67 37.43
N GLY A 129 9.28 9.70 37.09
CA GLY A 129 7.82 9.65 37.08
C GLY A 129 7.25 8.86 35.89
N THR A 130 6.06 8.24 36.09
CA THR A 130 5.35 7.50 35.01
C THR A 130 5.04 8.41 33.83
N LEU A 131 4.65 9.67 34.06
CA LEU A 131 4.37 10.66 33.04
C LEU A 131 5.63 11.00 32.22
N ALA A 132 6.79 11.16 32.88
CA ALA A 132 8.05 11.42 32.21
C ALA A 132 8.46 10.26 31.29
N ARG A 133 8.25 9.00 31.72
CA ARG A 133 8.49 7.81 30.86
C ARG A 133 7.54 7.77 29.67
N LEU A 134 6.27 8.11 29.84
CA LEU A 134 5.30 8.17 28.74
C LEU A 134 5.65 9.26 27.76
N LEU A 135 6.06 10.45 28.21
CA LEU A 135 6.49 11.55 27.35
C LEU A 135 7.78 11.22 26.58
N ALA A 136 8.76 10.59 27.26
CA ALA A 136 9.97 10.11 26.60
C ALA A 136 9.64 9.09 25.52
N TRP A 137 8.86 8.07 25.85
CA TRP A 137 8.44 7.06 24.89
C TRP A 137 7.69 7.68 23.69
N PHE A 138 6.77 8.61 23.94
CA PHE A 138 6.05 9.31 22.88
C PHE A 138 6.97 10.15 22.00
N SER A 139 7.93 10.87 22.62
CA SER A 139 8.93 11.64 21.90
C SER A 139 9.76 10.73 20.98
N ASP A 140 10.25 9.61 21.50
CA ASP A 140 11.11 8.70 20.72
C ASP A 140 10.32 7.94 19.66
N ALA A 141 9.11 7.47 19.99
CA ALA A 141 8.30 6.68 19.07
C ALA A 141 7.62 7.49 17.96
N VAL A 142 7.29 8.76 18.23
CA VAL A 142 6.48 9.59 17.31
C VAL A 142 7.24 10.82 16.83
N VAL A 143 7.83 11.62 17.71
CA VAL A 143 8.42 12.92 17.32
C VAL A 143 9.77 12.74 16.62
N SER A 144 10.64 11.89 17.19
CA SER A 144 11.98 11.66 16.67
C SER A 144 12.01 11.21 15.19
N PRO A 145 11.16 10.26 14.74
CA PRO A 145 11.10 9.85 13.33
C PRO A 145 10.75 11.00 12.36
N PHE A 146 9.84 11.92 12.77
CA PHE A 146 9.50 13.09 11.98
C PHE A 146 10.66 14.08 11.91
N VAL A 147 11.25 14.41 13.05
CA VAL A 147 12.36 15.36 13.12
C VAL A 147 13.54 14.86 12.30
N GLU A 148 13.86 13.56 12.39
CA GLU A 148 14.89 12.92 11.59
C GLU A 148 14.61 13.06 10.09
N PHE A 149 13.39 12.72 9.66
CA PHE A 149 12.99 12.80 8.26
C PHE A 149 13.11 14.22 7.71
N PHE A 150 12.63 15.23 8.44
CA PHE A 150 12.73 16.64 8.02
C PHE A 150 14.17 17.15 8.03
N ARG A 151 14.99 16.78 9.01
CA ARG A 151 16.42 17.14 9.05
C ARG A 151 17.21 16.52 7.91
N ARG A 152 16.97 15.24 7.62
CA ARG A 152 17.65 14.52 6.54
C ARG A 152 17.29 15.04 5.15
N ASN A 153 16.01 15.36 4.91
CA ASN A 153 15.54 15.76 3.59
C ASN A 153 15.44 17.28 3.42
N GLY A 154 15.56 18.08 4.49
CA GLY A 154 15.53 19.54 4.43
C GLY A 154 14.28 20.07 3.73
N ARG A 155 14.47 21.01 2.78
CA ARG A 155 13.38 21.61 2.01
C ARG A 155 12.62 20.62 1.13
N MET A 156 13.26 19.52 0.74
CA MET A 156 12.63 18.49 -0.09
C MET A 156 11.65 17.61 0.69
N ALA A 157 11.68 17.62 2.03
CA ALA A 157 10.79 16.81 2.86
C ALA A 157 9.31 17.01 2.51
N VAL A 158 8.88 18.25 2.36
CA VAL A 158 7.48 18.58 1.99
C VAL A 158 7.13 18.06 0.59
N THR A 159 8.04 18.24 -0.39
CA THR A 159 7.83 17.74 -1.75
C THR A 159 7.73 16.21 -1.77
N ILE A 160 8.56 15.52 -0.99
CA ILE A 160 8.51 14.07 -0.85
C ILE A 160 7.18 13.63 -0.22
N LEU A 161 6.72 14.26 0.86
CA LEU A 161 5.44 13.92 1.50
C LEU A 161 4.24 14.20 0.58
N LEU A 162 4.27 15.30 -0.18
CA LEU A 162 3.25 15.57 -1.19
C LEU A 162 3.24 14.49 -2.28
N LEU A 163 4.41 14.06 -2.74
CA LEU A 163 4.51 12.96 -3.71
C LEU A 163 3.97 11.65 -3.12
N VAL A 164 4.30 11.32 -1.87
CA VAL A 164 3.74 10.14 -1.17
C VAL A 164 2.21 10.20 -1.17
N GLY A 165 1.62 11.33 -0.82
CA GLY A 165 0.16 11.49 -0.78
C GLY A 165 -0.52 11.50 -2.15
N CYS A 166 0.14 12.03 -3.18
CA CYS A 166 -0.46 12.17 -4.51
C CYS A 166 -0.25 10.95 -5.43
N TYR A 167 0.79 10.13 -5.18
CA TYR A 167 1.18 9.09 -6.14
C TYR A 167 0.07 8.08 -6.43
N LYS A 168 -0.67 7.67 -5.40
CA LYS A 168 -1.77 6.71 -5.51
C LYS A 168 -3.15 7.35 -5.68
N LEU A 169 -3.22 8.68 -5.74
CA LEU A 169 -4.48 9.42 -5.79
C LEU A 169 -5.34 9.03 -7.00
N SER A 170 -4.74 9.03 -8.18
CA SER A 170 -5.37 8.67 -9.45
C SER A 170 -5.92 7.23 -9.43
N ASP A 171 -5.09 6.27 -9.04
CA ASP A 171 -5.36 4.84 -8.98
C ASP A 171 -6.50 4.51 -7.98
N ILE A 172 -6.39 5.03 -6.75
CA ILE A 172 -7.41 4.80 -5.71
C ILE A 172 -8.75 5.44 -6.09
N THR A 173 -8.74 6.68 -6.60
CA THR A 173 -9.97 7.38 -7.01
C THR A 173 -10.68 6.65 -8.13
N MET A 174 -9.97 6.24 -9.17
CA MET A 174 -10.50 5.48 -10.29
C MET A 174 -11.09 4.14 -9.83
N GLY A 175 -10.36 3.41 -8.99
CA GLY A 175 -10.75 2.07 -8.54
C GLY A 175 -12.10 2.01 -7.81
N VAL A 176 -12.55 3.13 -7.18
CA VAL A 176 -13.86 3.19 -6.49
C VAL A 176 -15.02 2.97 -7.46
N MET A 177 -14.94 3.53 -8.67
CA MET A 177 -16.03 3.48 -9.65
C MET A 177 -15.84 2.42 -10.74
N ALA A 178 -14.76 1.65 -10.74
CA ALA A 178 -14.50 0.66 -11.77
C ALA A 178 -15.56 -0.44 -11.86
N ASN A 179 -15.93 -1.05 -10.73
CA ASN A 179 -16.95 -2.10 -10.72
C ASN A 179 -18.39 -1.58 -11.05
N PRO A 180 -18.90 -0.50 -10.43
CA PRO A 180 -20.15 0.13 -10.85
C PRO A 180 -20.18 0.45 -12.35
N PHE A 181 -19.11 1.02 -12.88
CA PHE A 181 -18.97 1.36 -14.29
C PHE A 181 -19.16 0.14 -15.22
N TYR A 182 -18.53 -1.00 -14.91
CA TYR A 182 -18.67 -2.20 -15.74
C TYR A 182 -20.11 -2.71 -15.75
N ILE A 183 -20.79 -2.66 -14.60
CA ILE A 183 -22.20 -3.08 -14.47
C ILE A 183 -23.10 -2.14 -15.27
N ASP A 184 -22.92 -0.84 -15.14
CA ASP A 184 -23.73 0.18 -15.82
C ASP A 184 -23.52 0.17 -17.34
N LEU A 185 -22.33 -0.26 -17.82
CA LEU A 185 -22.08 -0.52 -19.24
C LEU A 185 -22.81 -1.78 -19.77
N GLY A 186 -23.36 -2.63 -18.89
CA GLY A 186 -24.11 -3.83 -19.26
C GLY A 186 -23.26 -5.09 -19.41
N PHE A 187 -22.02 -5.12 -18.87
CA PHE A 187 -21.23 -6.37 -18.81
C PHE A 187 -21.85 -7.35 -17.82
N GLY A 188 -21.87 -8.63 -18.17
CA GLY A 188 -22.29 -9.70 -17.27
C GLY A 188 -21.37 -9.84 -16.06
N LEU A 189 -21.94 -10.23 -14.91
CA LEU A 189 -21.14 -10.41 -13.68
C LEU A 189 -20.05 -11.46 -13.84
N ASP A 190 -20.31 -12.53 -14.62
CA ASP A 190 -19.33 -13.57 -14.92
C ASP A 190 -18.17 -13.03 -15.78
N ASP A 191 -18.47 -12.19 -16.78
CA ASP A 191 -17.46 -11.54 -17.62
C ASP A 191 -16.58 -10.60 -16.78
N ILE A 192 -17.20 -9.79 -15.93
CA ILE A 192 -16.48 -8.90 -15.00
C ILE A 192 -15.59 -9.73 -14.07
N ALA A 193 -16.14 -10.80 -13.47
CA ALA A 193 -15.37 -11.65 -12.56
C ALA A 193 -14.17 -12.31 -13.26
N ASN A 194 -14.37 -12.89 -14.44
CA ASN A 194 -13.31 -13.56 -15.19
C ASN A 194 -12.21 -12.57 -15.62
N VAL A 195 -12.59 -11.42 -16.16
CA VAL A 195 -11.63 -10.43 -16.65
C VAL A 195 -10.91 -9.73 -15.48
N THR A 196 -11.64 -9.28 -14.46
CA THR A 196 -11.01 -8.48 -13.38
C THR A 196 -10.31 -9.35 -12.34
N LYS A 197 -10.90 -10.49 -11.93
CA LYS A 197 -10.38 -11.31 -10.84
C LYS A 197 -9.35 -12.34 -11.31
N VAL A 198 -9.54 -12.95 -12.48
CA VAL A 198 -8.59 -13.95 -12.99
C VAL A 198 -7.53 -13.26 -13.86
N PHE A 199 -7.94 -12.64 -14.94
CA PHE A 199 -7.00 -12.06 -15.90
C PHE A 199 -6.26 -10.85 -15.32
N GLY A 200 -6.98 -9.93 -14.66
CA GLY A 200 -6.39 -8.78 -13.97
C GLY A 200 -5.39 -9.15 -12.89
N PHE A 201 -5.59 -10.28 -12.19
CA PHE A 201 -4.63 -10.81 -11.22
C PHE A 201 -3.27 -11.11 -11.85
N PHE A 202 -3.26 -11.87 -12.95
CA PHE A 202 -2.01 -12.18 -13.65
C PHE A 202 -1.33 -10.95 -14.23
N MET A 203 -2.11 -9.99 -14.76
CA MET A 203 -1.58 -8.72 -15.27
C MET A 203 -0.94 -7.89 -14.16
N THR A 204 -1.52 -7.85 -12.96
CA THR A 204 -0.93 -7.15 -11.82
C THR A 204 0.41 -7.78 -11.41
N ILE A 205 0.49 -9.11 -11.36
CA ILE A 205 1.74 -9.80 -11.02
C ILE A 205 2.81 -9.53 -12.08
N ALA A 206 2.45 -9.62 -13.36
CA ALA A 206 3.36 -9.32 -14.45
C ALA A 206 3.87 -7.86 -14.38
N GLY A 207 2.96 -6.92 -14.11
CA GLY A 207 3.31 -5.51 -13.92
C GLY A 207 4.26 -5.31 -12.74
N ALA A 208 3.97 -5.91 -11.58
CA ALA A 208 4.83 -5.80 -10.41
C ALA A 208 6.23 -6.40 -10.64
N ALA A 209 6.30 -7.54 -11.33
CA ALA A 209 7.57 -8.15 -11.70
C ALA A 209 8.39 -7.24 -12.64
N LEU A 210 7.74 -6.69 -13.68
CA LEU A 210 8.39 -5.73 -14.59
C LEU A 210 8.87 -4.49 -13.86
N GLY A 211 8.04 -3.92 -12.98
CA GLY A 211 8.39 -2.76 -12.17
C GLY A 211 9.60 -3.04 -11.27
N GLY A 212 9.62 -4.18 -10.59
CA GLY A 212 10.73 -4.61 -9.74
C GLY A 212 12.03 -4.81 -10.52
N ILE A 213 11.97 -5.49 -11.67
CA ILE A 213 13.14 -5.71 -12.56
C ILE A 213 13.71 -4.36 -13.04
N LEU A 214 12.84 -3.43 -13.47
CA LEU A 214 13.29 -2.14 -13.96
C LEU A 214 13.85 -1.25 -12.84
N VAL A 215 13.33 -1.35 -11.61
CA VAL A 215 13.91 -0.68 -10.44
C VAL A 215 15.33 -1.18 -10.17
N VAL A 216 15.55 -2.50 -10.21
CA VAL A 216 16.90 -3.08 -10.03
C VAL A 216 17.83 -2.64 -11.16
N ARG A 217 17.35 -2.56 -12.40
CA ARG A 217 18.20 -2.27 -13.57
C ARG A 217 18.51 -0.79 -13.76
N TYR A 218 17.53 0.09 -13.52
CA TYR A 218 17.61 1.52 -13.84
C TYR A 218 17.56 2.43 -12.61
N GLY A 219 17.51 1.85 -11.42
CA GLY A 219 17.26 2.58 -10.19
C GLY A 219 15.78 2.91 -9.98
N ILE A 220 15.46 3.56 -8.86
CA ILE A 220 14.08 3.71 -8.38
C ILE A 220 13.29 4.78 -9.14
N LEU A 221 13.90 5.95 -9.40
CA LEU A 221 13.18 7.12 -9.88
C LEU A 221 12.65 7.01 -11.33
N PRO A 222 13.40 6.46 -12.32
CA PRO A 222 12.88 6.32 -13.68
C PRO A 222 11.65 5.40 -13.77
N PRO A 223 11.62 4.19 -13.15
CA PRO A 223 10.42 3.37 -13.10
C PRO A 223 9.27 4.03 -12.32
N LEU A 224 9.57 4.80 -11.27
CA LEU A 224 8.57 5.54 -10.52
C LEU A 224 7.85 6.56 -11.42
N LEU A 225 8.60 7.31 -12.24
CA LEU A 225 8.03 8.24 -13.22
C LEU A 225 7.21 7.50 -14.29
N ALA A 226 7.77 6.44 -14.85
CA ALA A 226 7.07 5.62 -15.84
C ALA A 226 5.75 5.07 -15.28
N GLY A 227 5.75 4.57 -14.03
CA GLY A 227 4.56 4.09 -13.35
C GLY A 227 3.48 5.15 -13.18
N ALA A 228 3.84 6.37 -12.78
CA ALA A 228 2.90 7.49 -12.66
C ALA A 228 2.27 7.85 -14.01
N ILE A 229 3.07 7.88 -15.08
CA ILE A 229 2.59 8.16 -16.45
C ILE A 229 1.67 7.02 -16.94
N LEU A 230 2.05 5.77 -16.74
CA LEU A 230 1.27 4.61 -17.18
C LEU A 230 -0.10 4.60 -16.49
N VAL A 231 -0.17 4.77 -15.16
CA VAL A 231 -1.45 4.79 -14.43
C VAL A 231 -2.35 5.95 -14.89
N ALA A 232 -1.81 7.16 -15.03
CA ALA A 232 -2.59 8.28 -15.55
C ALA A 232 -3.09 8.05 -16.98
N SER A 233 -2.27 7.42 -17.83
CA SER A 233 -2.63 7.11 -19.23
C SER A 233 -3.68 6.01 -19.34
N THR A 234 -3.61 4.97 -18.49
CA THR A 234 -4.61 3.89 -18.50
C THR A 234 -5.99 4.37 -18.06
N ASN A 235 -6.09 5.38 -17.20
CA ASN A 235 -7.38 6.00 -16.89
C ASN A 235 -8.06 6.62 -18.13
N LEU A 236 -7.29 7.06 -19.13
CA LEU A 236 -7.86 7.52 -20.40
C LEU A 236 -8.45 6.38 -21.24
N LEU A 237 -7.99 5.14 -21.04
CA LEU A 237 -8.62 3.97 -21.67
C LEU A 237 -10.03 3.70 -21.09
N PHE A 238 -10.28 4.04 -19.82
CA PHE A 238 -11.62 4.01 -19.24
C PHE A 238 -12.52 5.08 -19.84
N VAL A 239 -11.98 6.28 -20.15
CA VAL A 239 -12.73 7.31 -20.90
C VAL A 239 -13.14 6.78 -22.27
N TRP A 240 -12.21 6.14 -22.99
CA TRP A 240 -12.50 5.52 -24.26
C TRP A 240 -13.54 4.39 -24.13
N LEU A 241 -13.44 3.54 -23.10
CA LEU A 241 -14.41 2.47 -22.87
C LEU A 241 -15.81 3.02 -22.56
N ALA A 242 -15.91 4.18 -21.88
CA ALA A 242 -17.18 4.81 -21.53
C ALA A 242 -17.99 5.30 -22.74
N VAL A 243 -17.33 5.55 -23.86
CA VAL A 243 -17.97 6.00 -25.12
C VAL A 243 -18.00 4.91 -26.20
N SER A 244 -17.44 3.74 -25.92
CA SER A 244 -17.34 2.61 -26.85
C SER A 244 -18.50 1.64 -26.65
N GLU A 245 -18.81 0.84 -27.67
CA GLU A 245 -19.71 -0.30 -27.49
C GLU A 245 -19.14 -1.31 -26.48
N PRO A 246 -19.95 -1.85 -25.56
CA PRO A 246 -19.51 -2.82 -24.56
C PRO A 246 -19.13 -4.15 -25.23
N ARG A 247 -17.84 -4.34 -25.50
CA ARG A 247 -17.26 -5.59 -26.03
C ARG A 247 -16.31 -6.19 -25.00
N LEU A 248 -16.41 -7.50 -24.80
CA LEU A 248 -15.54 -8.21 -23.84
C LEU A 248 -14.05 -7.98 -24.12
N ALA A 249 -13.66 -7.91 -25.38
CA ALA A 249 -12.27 -7.62 -25.79
C ALA A 249 -11.81 -6.23 -25.33
N SER A 250 -12.68 -5.20 -25.42
CA SER A 250 -12.39 -3.85 -24.95
C SER A 250 -12.24 -3.81 -23.42
N LEU A 251 -13.12 -4.50 -22.70
CA LEU A 251 -13.01 -4.65 -21.23
C LEU A 251 -11.69 -5.34 -20.86
N ALA A 252 -11.38 -6.46 -21.50
CA ALA A 252 -10.14 -7.20 -21.25
C ALA A 252 -8.88 -6.36 -21.52
N LEU A 253 -8.87 -5.55 -22.58
CA LEU A 253 -7.78 -4.64 -22.90
C LEU A 253 -7.58 -3.59 -21.80
N VAL A 254 -8.66 -2.89 -21.41
CA VAL A 254 -8.61 -1.81 -20.41
C VAL A 254 -8.19 -2.35 -19.07
N VAL A 255 -8.81 -3.44 -18.59
CA VAL A 255 -8.48 -4.08 -17.31
C VAL A 255 -7.05 -4.61 -17.31
N SER A 256 -6.56 -5.14 -18.45
CA SER A 256 -5.18 -5.62 -18.54
C SER A 256 -4.17 -4.49 -18.45
N ALA A 257 -4.38 -3.42 -19.21
CA ALA A 257 -3.51 -2.26 -19.21
C ALA A 257 -3.48 -1.59 -17.84
N ASP A 258 -4.63 -1.46 -17.19
CA ASP A 258 -4.77 -0.88 -15.85
C ASP A 258 -4.07 -1.72 -14.78
N ASN A 259 -4.34 -3.01 -14.72
CA ASN A 259 -3.71 -3.89 -13.73
C ASN A 259 -2.21 -4.05 -13.94
N LEU A 260 -1.74 -4.09 -15.20
CA LEU A 260 -0.32 -4.14 -15.51
C LEU A 260 0.39 -2.86 -15.04
N SER A 261 -0.15 -1.69 -15.36
CA SER A 261 0.42 -0.40 -14.95
C SER A 261 0.28 -0.17 -13.44
N GLY A 262 -0.82 -0.55 -12.82
CA GLY A 262 -1.03 -0.49 -11.39
C GLY A 262 -0.05 -1.36 -10.61
N GLY A 263 0.19 -2.60 -11.07
CA GLY A 263 1.20 -3.51 -10.51
C GLY A 263 2.61 -2.95 -10.63
N PHE A 264 2.97 -2.48 -11.83
CA PHE A 264 4.25 -1.83 -12.13
C PHE A 264 4.49 -0.62 -11.22
N ALA A 265 3.55 0.32 -11.19
CA ALA A 265 3.64 1.53 -10.38
C ALA A 265 3.73 1.21 -8.89
N THR A 266 2.97 0.22 -8.41
CA THR A 266 2.98 -0.20 -7.00
C THR A 266 4.34 -0.74 -6.60
N SER A 267 4.96 -1.61 -7.39
CA SER A 267 6.28 -2.17 -7.10
C SER A 267 7.36 -1.08 -7.04
N ALA A 268 7.39 -0.17 -8.02
CA ALA A 268 8.32 0.96 -8.04
C ALA A 268 8.11 1.90 -6.84
N PHE A 269 6.85 2.16 -6.49
CA PHE A 269 6.50 3.06 -5.40
C PHE A 269 6.84 2.48 -4.03
N ILE A 270 6.57 1.18 -3.81
CA ILE A 270 6.97 0.49 -2.59
C ILE A 270 8.50 0.51 -2.42
N ALA A 271 9.26 0.27 -3.48
CA ALA A 271 10.72 0.37 -3.46
C ALA A 271 11.18 1.79 -3.10
N TRP A 272 10.51 2.81 -3.67
CA TRP A 272 10.80 4.21 -3.35
C TRP A 272 10.47 4.57 -1.90
N LEU A 273 9.28 4.20 -1.40
CA LEU A 273 8.91 4.41 0.01
C LEU A 273 9.92 3.75 0.96
N SER A 274 10.35 2.53 0.64
CA SER A 274 11.37 1.82 1.42
C SER A 274 12.69 2.58 1.46
N SER A 275 13.09 3.22 0.35
CA SER A 275 14.31 4.02 0.27
C SER A 275 14.27 5.33 1.06
N LEU A 276 13.06 5.80 1.42
CA LEU A 276 12.86 7.02 2.21
C LEU A 276 13.00 6.80 3.71
N THR A 277 12.93 5.56 4.18
CA THR A 277 13.03 5.27 5.62
C THR A 277 14.49 5.32 6.08
N SER A 278 14.69 5.71 7.36
CA SER A 278 15.98 5.50 8.01
C SER A 278 16.03 4.13 8.66
N SER A 279 17.23 3.55 8.76
CA SER A 279 17.42 2.23 9.38
C SER A 279 17.06 2.19 10.88
N HIS A 280 17.02 3.35 11.53
CA HIS A 280 16.69 3.47 12.94
C HIS A 280 15.16 3.55 13.19
N TYR A 281 14.41 4.14 12.26
CA TYR A 281 12.97 4.37 12.39
C TYR A 281 12.15 3.71 11.28
N THR A 282 12.64 2.60 10.71
CA THR A 282 12.06 1.95 9.53
C THR A 282 10.55 1.69 9.71
N ALA A 283 10.17 1.04 10.82
CA ALA A 283 8.78 0.69 11.11
C ALA A 283 7.87 1.92 11.17
N THR A 284 8.24 2.92 11.98
CA THR A 284 7.41 4.12 12.20
C THR A 284 7.32 4.98 10.95
N GLN A 285 8.45 5.26 10.28
CA GLN A 285 8.44 6.09 9.06
C GLN A 285 7.68 5.41 7.93
N TYR A 286 7.86 4.11 7.73
CA TYR A 286 7.12 3.41 6.68
C TYR A 286 5.62 3.35 6.97
N ALA A 287 5.21 3.11 8.21
CA ALA A 287 3.80 3.14 8.62
C ALA A 287 3.14 4.51 8.37
N LEU A 288 3.88 5.61 8.63
CA LEU A 288 3.41 6.96 8.33
C LEU A 288 3.28 7.20 6.82
N PHE A 289 4.26 6.79 6.02
CA PHE A 289 4.21 6.95 4.57
C PHE A 289 3.08 6.12 3.95
N SER A 290 2.87 4.89 4.39
CA SER A 290 1.79 4.03 3.90
C SER A 290 0.41 4.58 4.26
N SER A 291 0.26 5.18 5.44
CA SER A 291 -0.96 5.90 5.83
C SER A 291 -1.20 7.14 4.98
N LEU A 292 -0.16 7.96 4.78
CA LEU A 292 -0.23 9.16 3.95
C LEU A 292 -0.52 8.83 2.47
N MET A 293 0.03 7.74 1.95
CA MET A 293 -0.20 7.26 0.60
C MET A 293 -1.67 6.98 0.29
N THR A 294 -2.41 6.45 1.28
CA THR A 294 -3.78 6.00 1.06
C THR A 294 -4.84 7.04 1.42
N LEU A 295 -4.55 7.91 2.40
CA LEU A 295 -5.52 8.84 2.97
C LEU A 295 -6.11 9.83 1.95
N PRO A 296 -5.32 10.56 1.12
CA PRO A 296 -5.86 11.48 0.14
C PRO A 296 -6.72 10.79 -0.91
N GLY A 297 -6.29 9.64 -1.41
CA GLY A 297 -7.04 8.86 -2.40
C GLY A 297 -8.38 8.34 -1.86
N LYS A 298 -8.42 7.88 -0.61
CA LYS A 298 -9.67 7.45 0.04
C LYS A 298 -10.61 8.62 0.29
N PHE A 299 -10.07 9.76 0.72
CA PHE A 299 -10.86 10.98 0.95
C PHE A 299 -11.49 11.47 -0.35
N VAL A 300 -10.70 11.65 -1.40
CA VAL A 300 -11.19 12.07 -2.73
C VAL A 300 -12.12 11.03 -3.34
N GLY A 301 -11.78 9.75 -3.21
CA GLY A 301 -12.61 8.63 -3.67
C GLY A 301 -14.00 8.60 -3.04
N GLY A 302 -14.17 9.13 -1.82
CA GLY A 302 -15.48 9.26 -1.18
C GLY A 302 -16.48 10.15 -1.95
N PHE A 303 -15.99 11.05 -2.79
CA PHE A 303 -16.82 11.92 -3.63
C PHE A 303 -17.06 11.39 -5.04
N SER A 304 -16.49 10.23 -5.38
CA SER A 304 -16.52 9.65 -6.74
C SER A 304 -17.94 9.44 -7.27
N GLY A 305 -18.87 8.94 -6.44
CA GLY A 305 -20.26 8.76 -6.82
C GLY A 305 -20.94 10.08 -7.20
N MET A 306 -20.76 11.13 -6.40
CA MET A 306 -21.32 12.45 -6.69
C MET A 306 -20.81 13.04 -8.02
N ILE A 307 -19.54 12.78 -8.35
CA ILE A 307 -18.95 13.24 -9.62
C ILE A 307 -19.57 12.43 -10.78
N VAL A 308 -19.73 11.13 -10.63
CA VAL A 308 -20.35 10.28 -11.65
C VAL A 308 -21.82 10.67 -11.87
N ASP A 309 -22.60 10.87 -10.80
CA ASP A 309 -24.00 11.27 -10.87
C ASP A 309 -24.20 12.64 -11.55
N GLY A 310 -23.28 13.59 -11.29
CA GLY A 310 -23.37 14.92 -11.86
C GLY A 310 -22.79 15.07 -13.27
N PHE A 311 -21.73 14.34 -13.59
CA PHE A 311 -20.93 14.57 -14.80
C PHE A 311 -20.73 13.32 -15.68
N GLY A 312 -21.16 12.15 -15.22
CA GLY A 312 -21.01 10.89 -15.91
C GLY A 312 -19.60 10.26 -15.80
N TYR A 313 -19.51 8.98 -16.19
CA TYR A 313 -18.27 8.20 -16.08
C TYR A 313 -17.11 8.74 -16.92
N GLY A 314 -17.37 9.20 -18.15
CA GLY A 314 -16.30 9.74 -19.00
C GLY A 314 -15.55 10.90 -18.36
N ASN A 315 -16.29 11.88 -17.80
CA ASN A 315 -15.71 13.03 -17.10
C ASN A 315 -15.04 12.61 -15.78
N PHE A 316 -15.61 11.63 -15.08
CA PHE A 316 -14.99 11.08 -13.87
C PHE A 316 -13.62 10.45 -14.15
N PHE A 317 -13.50 9.61 -15.18
CA PHE A 317 -12.21 9.00 -15.53
C PHE A 317 -11.20 10.02 -16.07
N LEU A 318 -11.66 11.06 -16.76
CA LEU A 318 -10.81 12.18 -17.15
C LEU A 318 -10.28 12.94 -15.92
N TYR A 319 -11.13 13.18 -14.93
CA TYR A 319 -10.74 13.74 -13.64
C TYR A 319 -9.73 12.83 -12.91
N ALA A 320 -9.97 11.52 -12.85
CA ALA A 320 -9.05 10.56 -12.25
C ALA A 320 -7.68 10.55 -12.96
N ALA A 321 -7.66 10.63 -14.30
CA ALA A 321 -6.42 10.77 -15.07
C ALA A 321 -5.68 12.07 -14.73
N ALA A 322 -6.40 13.19 -14.68
CA ALA A 322 -5.83 14.50 -14.33
C ALA A 322 -5.29 14.53 -12.89
N ALA A 323 -5.90 13.81 -11.94
CA ALA A 323 -5.42 13.64 -10.58
C ALA A 323 -4.04 12.94 -10.50
N GLY A 324 -3.59 12.27 -11.57
CA GLY A 324 -2.24 11.72 -11.70
C GLY A 324 -1.16 12.76 -12.07
N ILE A 325 -1.54 13.91 -12.64
CA ILE A 325 -0.59 14.92 -13.09
C ILE A 325 0.29 15.47 -11.96
N PRO A 326 -0.24 15.80 -10.76
CA PRO A 326 0.59 16.23 -9.64
C PRO A 326 1.69 15.23 -9.28
N ALA A 327 1.38 13.93 -9.29
CA ALA A 327 2.38 12.89 -9.02
C ALA A 327 3.50 12.89 -10.07
N ILE A 328 3.17 12.97 -11.36
CA ILE A 328 4.15 13.03 -12.45
C ILE A 328 5.08 14.24 -12.28
N VAL A 329 4.51 15.42 -12.03
CA VAL A 329 5.27 16.68 -11.81
C VAL A 329 6.17 16.55 -10.58
N LEU A 330 5.64 16.03 -9.46
CA LEU A 330 6.41 15.88 -8.23
C LEU A 330 7.54 14.85 -8.36
N VAL A 331 7.33 13.73 -9.07
CA VAL A 331 8.42 12.77 -9.37
C VAL A 331 9.52 13.48 -10.18
N PHE A 332 9.15 14.25 -11.20
CA PHE A 332 10.12 14.98 -12.00
C PHE A 332 10.91 16.01 -11.16
N VAL A 333 10.24 16.72 -10.23
CA VAL A 333 10.90 17.63 -9.28
C VAL A 333 11.88 16.88 -8.38
N VAL A 334 11.47 15.73 -7.85
CA VAL A 334 12.34 14.89 -7.00
C VAL A 334 13.52 14.34 -7.80
N MET A 335 13.35 13.97 -9.07
CA MET A 335 14.44 13.52 -9.94
C MET A 335 15.47 14.62 -10.19
N ARG A 336 15.03 15.87 -10.30
CA ARG A 336 15.91 16.99 -10.64
C ARG A 336 16.59 17.64 -9.44
N TYR A 337 15.90 17.72 -8.31
CA TYR A 337 16.31 18.50 -7.14
C TYR A 337 16.44 17.64 -5.87
N GLY A 338 15.98 16.40 -5.89
CA GLY A 338 16.07 15.51 -4.75
C GLY A 338 17.51 15.19 -4.37
N PRO A 339 17.76 14.76 -3.12
CA PRO A 339 19.05 14.25 -2.74
C PRO A 339 19.42 13.12 -3.71
N THR A 340 20.57 13.28 -4.36
CA THR A 340 21.05 12.27 -5.32
C THR A 340 21.14 10.93 -4.60
N THR A 341 20.20 10.04 -4.88
CA THR A 341 20.33 8.60 -4.59
C THR A 341 21.36 8.06 -5.59
N ARG A 342 22.62 8.51 -5.48
CA ARG A 342 23.72 7.86 -6.16
C ARG A 342 23.90 6.52 -5.47
N ALA A 343 23.70 5.45 -6.24
CA ALA A 343 24.23 4.15 -5.93
C ALA A 343 25.72 4.35 -5.63
N GLY A 344 26.12 4.16 -4.38
CA GLY A 344 27.48 4.02 -3.94
C GLY A 344 27.66 2.59 -3.51
#